data_5d51b0e1f595b8e408e0c2a6371f4e03
#
_entry.id   5d51b0e1f595b8e408e0c2a6371f4e03
#
_cell.length_a   1.000
_cell.length_b   1.000
_cell.length_c   1.000
_cell.angle_alpha   90.00
_cell.angle_beta   90.00
_cell.angle_gamma   90.00
#
_symmetry.space_group_name_H-M   'P 1'
#
loop_
_entity.id
_entity.type
_entity.pdbx_description
1 polymer ?
#
loop_
_entity_poly.entity_id
_entity_poly.type
_entity_poly.pdbx_seq_one_letter_code
_entity_poly.pdbx_strand_id
1 'polypeptide(L)'
;MPSNIHSVAKVHRVACIPGDGIGVDITEAATRVLNTLSTVLKTFEFDFTTFDWSSKAYLERGWYMPPDGLDQLKKYDVIYFGAVGWPDVPDHISLWSLILPIRKALNQYVNVRPTSILPGTKSPLADCKREDLDWVIVRENSEGEYSGQGGISHEHSEHAVATEVSIFTQVGIERIMRFAFDTARSRPRKKLTMVTKSNAQRHGMVLWDKVFYQVAKDYPDVSTDKMLVDAMTVRMVLHPTSLDTIVATNLHADILSDLAAALSGSIGIAPSSNLDPTRKNPSMFEPIHGSAPDIAGKGIANPIGAFWSAAEMVRWLGETEAADGLMKAISNVTAAGVKTKDLGGSEDTKGVTNAVCKEIEKLFGGGE
;
A
#
# COMPACT_ATOMS: atom_id res chain seq x y z
N MET A 1 31.14 -21.59 32.56
CA MET A 1 30.85 -20.21 32.09
C MET A 1 30.01 -20.34 30.84
N PRO A 2 28.74 -19.90 30.80
CA PRO A 2 28.01 -19.91 29.57
C PRO A 2 28.53 -18.75 28.69
N SER A 3 28.97 -19.08 27.47
CA SER A 3 29.37 -18.14 26.46
C SER A 3 28.14 -17.31 26.05
N ASN A 4 28.13 -16.02 26.42
CA ASN A 4 27.23 -15.04 25.84
C ASN A 4 27.56 -14.93 24.34
N ILE A 5 26.89 -15.71 23.52
CA ILE A 5 26.79 -15.46 22.09
C ILE A 5 25.84 -14.28 21.97
N HIS A 6 26.35 -13.05 21.95
CA HIS A 6 25.60 -11.92 21.44
C HIS A 6 25.25 -12.25 19.99
N SER A 7 24.02 -12.66 19.73
CA SER A 7 23.53 -12.74 18.35
C SER A 7 23.64 -11.34 17.78
N VAL A 8 24.42 -11.18 16.72
CA VAL A 8 24.48 -9.93 15.98
C VAL A 8 23.07 -9.60 15.53
N ALA A 9 22.56 -8.43 15.93
CA ALA A 9 21.22 -8.00 15.53
C ALA A 9 21.13 -8.02 14.01
N LYS A 10 20.03 -8.54 13.48
CA LYS A 10 19.81 -8.60 12.03
C LYS A 10 19.63 -7.19 11.49
N VAL A 11 20.40 -6.79 10.49
CA VAL A 11 20.31 -5.47 9.87
C VAL A 11 19.45 -5.57 8.61
N HIS A 12 18.39 -4.78 8.55
CA HIS A 12 17.53 -4.63 7.38
C HIS A 12 17.88 -3.33 6.63
N ARG A 13 18.33 -3.45 5.38
CA ARG A 13 18.66 -2.31 4.52
C ARG A 13 17.40 -1.80 3.85
N VAL A 14 17.06 -0.54 4.10
CA VAL A 14 15.84 0.10 3.60
C VAL A 14 16.19 1.27 2.68
N ALA A 15 15.76 1.19 1.43
CA ALA A 15 15.81 2.31 0.50
C ALA A 15 14.62 3.24 0.77
N CYS A 16 14.85 4.44 1.30
CA CYS A 16 13.82 5.44 1.55
C CYS A 16 13.73 6.40 0.36
N ILE A 17 12.53 6.54 -0.20
CA ILE A 17 12.21 7.50 -1.25
C ILE A 17 11.07 8.38 -0.74
N PRO A 18 11.35 9.51 -0.06
CA PRO A 18 10.32 10.41 0.47
C PRO A 18 9.43 11.00 -0.63
N GLY A 19 10.01 11.27 -1.80
CA GLY A 19 9.30 11.85 -2.95
C GLY A 19 8.90 13.30 -2.73
N ASP A 20 7.60 13.60 -2.85
CA ASP A 20 7.05 14.95 -2.88
C ASP A 20 6.08 15.23 -1.73
N GLY A 21 5.90 16.51 -1.45
CA GLY A 21 4.85 17.02 -0.58
C GLY A 21 4.88 16.43 0.81
N ILE A 22 3.74 15.95 1.30
CA ILE A 22 3.64 15.30 2.62
C ILE A 22 4.42 13.99 2.69
N GLY A 23 4.84 13.41 1.56
CA GLY A 23 5.69 12.23 1.52
C GLY A 23 6.98 12.41 2.34
N VAL A 24 7.55 13.62 2.34
CA VAL A 24 8.72 13.96 3.16
C VAL A 24 8.38 13.91 4.65
N ASP A 25 7.29 14.60 5.05
CA ASP A 25 6.86 14.69 6.45
C ASP A 25 6.55 13.32 7.06
N ILE A 26 5.79 12.48 6.32
CA ILE A 26 5.36 11.16 6.81
C ILE A 26 6.47 10.11 6.76
N THR A 27 7.42 10.22 5.82
CA THR A 27 8.59 9.30 5.78
C THR A 27 9.52 9.57 6.95
N GLU A 28 9.77 10.84 7.29
CA GLU A 28 10.52 11.21 8.50
C GLU A 28 9.85 10.67 9.76
N ALA A 29 8.54 10.86 9.88
CA ALA A 29 7.74 10.35 10.98
C ALA A 29 7.83 8.82 11.11
N ALA A 30 7.69 8.09 10.00
CA ALA A 30 7.76 6.63 9.96
C ALA A 30 9.16 6.10 10.29
N THR A 31 10.20 6.71 9.74
CA THR A 31 11.59 6.36 10.06
C THR A 31 11.88 6.51 11.55
N ARG A 32 11.36 7.57 12.17
CA ARG A 32 11.49 7.77 13.62
C ARG A 32 10.78 6.67 14.41
N VAL A 33 9.56 6.29 14.04
CA VAL A 33 8.79 5.21 14.68
C VAL A 33 9.53 3.88 14.54
N LEU A 34 10.06 3.55 13.34
CA LEU A 34 10.81 2.33 13.07
C LEU A 34 12.11 2.28 13.89
N ASN A 35 12.84 3.39 14.00
CA ASN A 35 14.04 3.49 14.85
C ASN A 35 13.69 3.29 16.34
N THR A 36 12.59 3.85 16.82
CA THR A 36 12.12 3.61 18.19
C THR A 36 11.82 2.13 18.40
N LEU A 37 11.12 1.50 17.45
CA LEU A 37 10.75 0.09 17.52
C LEU A 37 12.00 -0.81 17.61
N SER A 38 12.98 -0.64 16.73
CA SER A 38 14.21 -1.44 16.73
C SER A 38 15.07 -1.19 17.95
N THR A 39 15.16 0.06 18.41
CA THR A 39 15.94 0.44 19.62
C THR A 39 15.37 -0.23 20.89
N VAL A 40 14.05 -0.31 21.01
CA VAL A 40 13.40 -0.92 22.18
C VAL A 40 13.48 -2.44 22.13
N LEU A 41 13.25 -3.05 20.96
CA LEU A 41 13.27 -4.51 20.80
C LEU A 41 14.67 -5.11 20.80
N LYS A 42 15.67 -4.44 20.22
CA LYS A 42 17.08 -4.87 20.12
C LYS A 42 17.29 -6.22 19.39
N THR A 43 16.32 -6.70 18.66
CA THR A 43 16.39 -7.97 17.90
C THR A 43 16.82 -7.78 16.46
N PHE A 44 16.61 -6.59 15.93
CA PHE A 44 17.00 -6.17 14.58
C PHE A 44 17.30 -4.66 14.56
N GLU A 45 17.93 -4.22 13.48
CA GLU A 45 18.23 -2.81 13.21
C GLU A 45 17.82 -2.46 11.78
N PHE A 46 17.57 -1.17 11.51
CA PHE A 46 17.34 -0.66 10.16
C PHE A 46 18.54 0.19 9.73
N ASP A 47 19.02 -0.06 8.51
CA ASP A 47 19.98 0.78 7.80
C ASP A 47 19.23 1.53 6.69
N PHE A 48 18.91 2.80 6.92
CA PHE A 48 18.15 3.64 6.00
C PHE A 48 19.08 4.42 5.06
N THR A 49 18.86 4.28 3.77
CA THR A 49 19.45 5.14 2.74
C THR A 49 18.35 5.96 2.07
N THR A 50 18.46 7.28 2.11
CA THR A 50 17.49 8.19 1.50
C THR A 50 17.91 8.56 0.07
N PHE A 51 16.95 8.41 -0.87
CA PHE A 51 17.09 8.79 -2.28
C PHE A 51 16.31 10.09 -2.55
N ASP A 52 17.00 11.06 -3.11
CA ASP A 52 16.40 12.33 -3.57
C ASP A 52 15.77 12.16 -4.98
N TRP A 53 14.70 11.34 -5.03
CA TRP A 53 13.93 11.08 -6.24
C TRP A 53 12.54 11.69 -6.09
N SER A 54 12.42 12.91 -6.60
CA SER A 54 11.26 13.78 -6.39
C SER A 54 10.95 14.60 -7.62
N SER A 55 9.80 15.24 -7.66
CA SER A 55 9.43 16.19 -8.71
C SER A 55 10.39 17.38 -8.75
N LYS A 56 10.87 17.84 -7.59
CA LYS A 56 11.91 18.87 -7.52
C LYS A 56 13.19 18.42 -8.22
N ALA A 57 13.67 17.22 -7.93
CA ALA A 57 14.83 16.64 -8.59
C ALA A 57 14.62 16.48 -10.10
N TYR A 58 13.40 16.09 -10.51
CA TYR A 58 13.03 16.00 -11.93
C TYR A 58 13.11 17.37 -12.63
N LEU A 59 12.58 18.42 -12.03
CA LEU A 59 12.64 19.78 -12.60
C LEU A 59 14.07 20.31 -12.70
N GLU A 60 14.95 19.94 -11.78
CA GLU A 60 16.35 20.35 -11.78
C GLU A 60 17.23 19.53 -12.73
N ARG A 61 16.97 18.22 -12.85
CA ARG A 61 17.89 17.24 -13.50
C ARG A 61 17.31 16.61 -14.76
N GLY A 62 16.00 16.72 -15.01
CA GLY A 62 15.30 16.11 -16.13
C GLY A 62 14.93 14.62 -15.95
N TRP A 63 15.12 14.06 -14.76
CA TRP A 63 14.78 12.67 -14.43
C TRP A 63 14.42 12.50 -12.96
N TYR A 64 13.50 11.58 -12.66
CA TYR A 64 13.13 11.19 -11.29
C TYR A 64 14.15 10.22 -10.70
N MET A 65 14.55 9.21 -11.47
CA MET A 65 15.46 8.15 -11.08
C MET A 65 16.60 8.08 -12.10
N PRO A 66 17.87 7.98 -11.65
CA PRO A 66 19.00 7.88 -12.57
C PRO A 66 18.94 6.57 -13.39
N PRO A 67 19.68 6.46 -14.51
CA PRO A 67 19.65 5.27 -15.36
C PRO A 67 19.98 3.96 -14.63
N ASP A 68 20.82 4.00 -13.61
CA ASP A 68 21.23 2.86 -12.77
C ASP A 68 20.38 2.73 -11.49
N GLY A 69 19.32 3.54 -11.32
CA GLY A 69 18.54 3.61 -10.09
C GLY A 69 17.88 2.27 -9.71
N LEU A 70 17.41 1.50 -10.68
CA LEU A 70 16.85 0.17 -10.42
C LEU A 70 17.92 -0.80 -9.87
N ASP A 71 19.16 -0.71 -10.36
CA ASP A 71 20.26 -1.55 -9.85
C ASP A 71 20.75 -1.07 -8.48
N GLN A 72 20.59 0.23 -8.17
CA GLN A 72 20.80 0.73 -6.83
C GLN A 72 19.77 0.13 -5.87
N LEU A 73 18.47 0.14 -6.20
CA LEU A 73 17.39 -0.39 -5.36
C LEU A 73 17.52 -1.89 -5.08
N LYS A 74 18.01 -2.68 -6.02
CA LYS A 74 18.24 -4.13 -5.84
C LYS A 74 19.23 -4.48 -4.72
N LYS A 75 19.98 -3.51 -4.21
CA LYS A 75 20.95 -3.71 -3.11
C LYS A 75 20.29 -3.68 -1.73
N TYR A 76 19.02 -3.31 -1.65
CA TYR A 76 18.24 -3.17 -0.42
C TYR A 76 17.29 -4.35 -0.23
N ASP A 77 16.89 -4.58 1.01
CA ASP A 77 15.97 -5.65 1.34
C ASP A 77 14.53 -5.25 1.05
N VAL A 78 14.22 -3.96 1.22
CA VAL A 78 12.91 -3.35 0.94
C VAL A 78 13.05 -1.89 0.53
N ILE A 79 11.98 -1.34 -0.05
CA ILE A 79 11.84 0.06 -0.39
C ILE A 79 10.71 0.64 0.48
N TYR A 80 10.96 1.78 1.10
CA TYR A 80 9.96 2.56 1.80
C TYR A 80 9.73 3.86 1.03
N PHE A 81 8.49 4.06 0.56
CA PHE A 81 8.16 5.16 -0.34
C PHE A 81 7.15 6.11 0.34
N GLY A 82 7.34 7.43 0.18
CA GLY A 82 6.43 8.42 0.73
C GLY A 82 5.25 8.69 -0.22
N ALA A 83 5.42 9.65 -1.11
CA ALA A 83 4.43 9.99 -2.14
C ALA A 83 5.12 10.70 -3.31
N VAL A 84 4.51 10.72 -4.50
CA VAL A 84 5.01 11.48 -5.64
C VAL A 84 3.87 12.22 -6.33
N GLY A 85 4.20 13.37 -6.89
CA GLY A 85 3.31 14.27 -7.62
C GLY A 85 3.44 15.71 -7.12
N TRP A 86 3.57 16.64 -8.05
CA TRP A 86 3.72 18.06 -7.76
C TRP A 86 3.03 18.89 -8.86
N PRO A 87 2.37 20.01 -8.51
CA PRO A 87 1.58 20.78 -9.46
C PRO A 87 2.31 21.22 -10.73
N ASP A 88 3.63 21.43 -10.65
CA ASP A 88 4.46 21.87 -11.79
C ASP A 88 4.90 20.71 -12.71
N VAL A 89 4.56 19.46 -12.36
CA VAL A 89 4.86 18.28 -13.17
C VAL A 89 3.58 17.52 -13.48
N PRO A 90 3.24 17.28 -14.75
CA PRO A 90 2.04 16.51 -15.10
C PRO A 90 2.02 15.12 -14.43
N ASP A 91 0.88 14.72 -13.91
CA ASP A 91 0.71 13.48 -13.11
C ASP A 91 1.21 12.22 -13.82
N HIS A 92 0.98 12.13 -15.14
CA HIS A 92 1.45 10.99 -15.92
C HIS A 92 2.99 10.93 -15.98
N ILE A 93 3.71 12.05 -15.91
CA ILE A 93 5.18 12.04 -15.91
C ILE A 93 5.71 11.46 -14.58
N SER A 94 5.21 11.93 -13.45
CA SER A 94 5.67 11.45 -12.13
C SER A 94 5.42 9.96 -11.95
N LEU A 95 4.23 9.49 -12.31
CA LEU A 95 3.82 8.09 -12.19
C LEU A 95 4.65 7.18 -13.12
N TRP A 96 4.77 7.55 -14.40
CA TRP A 96 5.44 6.72 -15.41
C TRP A 96 6.97 6.80 -15.35
N SER A 97 7.54 7.81 -14.70
CA SER A 97 9.01 7.96 -14.61
C SER A 97 9.60 7.46 -13.30
N LEU A 98 8.79 7.13 -12.28
CA LEU A 98 9.29 6.65 -10.99
C LEU A 98 8.57 5.38 -10.51
N ILE A 99 7.30 5.46 -10.14
CA ILE A 99 6.61 4.36 -9.47
C ILE A 99 6.46 3.13 -10.37
N LEU A 100 5.92 3.31 -11.58
CA LEU A 100 5.66 2.20 -12.50
C LEU A 100 6.93 1.49 -12.98
N PRO A 101 8.04 2.19 -13.31
CA PRO A 101 9.32 1.53 -13.60
C PRO A 101 9.82 0.66 -12.44
N ILE A 102 9.74 1.13 -11.20
CA ILE A 102 10.13 0.37 -10.00
C ILE A 102 9.28 -0.90 -9.90
N ARG A 103 7.96 -0.77 -9.91
CA ARG A 103 7.02 -1.90 -9.77
C ARG A 103 7.24 -2.96 -10.85
N LYS A 104 7.39 -2.53 -12.11
CA LYS A 104 7.58 -3.44 -13.25
C LYS A 104 8.94 -4.14 -13.21
N ALA A 105 10.03 -3.39 -13.06
CA ALA A 105 11.39 -3.93 -13.10
C ALA A 105 11.72 -4.84 -11.90
N LEU A 106 11.11 -4.57 -10.74
CA LEU A 106 11.28 -5.37 -9.53
C LEU A 106 10.19 -6.45 -9.36
N ASN A 107 9.43 -6.73 -10.42
CA ASN A 107 8.38 -7.76 -10.43
C ASN A 107 7.37 -7.66 -9.27
N GLN A 108 7.05 -6.44 -8.85
CA GLN A 108 6.10 -6.17 -7.77
C GLN A 108 4.66 -6.26 -8.32
N TYR A 109 4.26 -7.45 -8.76
CA TYR A 109 2.99 -7.68 -9.45
C TYR A 109 1.78 -7.79 -8.53
N VAL A 110 2.00 -7.87 -7.24
CA VAL A 110 0.94 -7.87 -6.23
C VAL A 110 0.94 -6.54 -5.50
N ASN A 111 -0.22 -5.91 -5.38
CA ASN A 111 -0.41 -4.81 -4.44
C ASN A 111 -1.48 -5.20 -3.41
N VAL A 112 -1.11 -5.15 -2.13
CA VAL A 112 -2.00 -5.51 -1.01
C VAL A 112 -2.40 -4.26 -0.26
N ARG A 113 -3.70 -4.04 -0.09
CA ARG A 113 -4.29 -2.89 0.59
C ARG A 113 -5.26 -3.36 1.68
N PRO A 114 -4.80 -3.59 2.91
CA PRO A 114 -5.69 -3.90 4.02
C PRO A 114 -6.52 -2.67 4.39
N THR A 115 -7.75 -2.89 4.78
CA THR A 115 -8.71 -1.84 5.12
C THR A 115 -9.47 -2.24 6.36
N SER A 116 -9.38 -1.44 7.42
CA SER A 116 -10.16 -1.62 8.64
C SER A 116 -10.38 -0.30 9.36
N ILE A 117 -11.44 -0.20 10.14
CA ILE A 117 -11.68 0.94 11.03
C ILE A 117 -10.76 0.81 12.25
N LEU A 118 -9.85 1.77 12.44
CA LEU A 118 -8.98 1.78 13.61
C LEU A 118 -9.77 2.14 14.88
N PRO A 119 -9.38 1.63 16.06
CA PRO A 119 -10.02 2.01 17.31
C PRO A 119 -10.02 3.53 17.51
N GLY A 120 -11.15 4.10 17.94
CA GLY A 120 -11.31 5.53 18.13
C GLY A 120 -11.49 6.36 16.85
N THR A 121 -11.52 5.73 15.68
CA THR A 121 -11.92 6.37 14.40
C THR A 121 -13.37 6.02 14.05
N LYS A 122 -13.95 6.72 13.09
CA LYS A 122 -15.33 6.53 12.66
C LYS A 122 -15.41 6.34 11.16
N SER A 123 -16.21 5.38 10.73
CA SER A 123 -16.65 5.28 9.33
C SER A 123 -17.67 6.39 9.02
N PRO A 124 -17.73 6.90 7.78
CA PRO A 124 -18.84 7.73 7.32
C PRO A 124 -20.14 6.94 7.10
N LEU A 125 -20.08 5.60 7.11
CA LEU A 125 -21.28 4.76 7.02
C LEU A 125 -22.09 4.85 8.32
N ALA A 126 -23.42 5.00 8.20
CA ALA A 126 -24.32 4.99 9.33
C ALA A 126 -24.24 3.63 10.06
N ASP A 127 -24.16 3.67 11.40
CA ASP A 127 -24.17 2.50 12.28
C ASP A 127 -23.09 1.44 11.99
N CYS A 128 -22.04 1.78 11.21
CA CYS A 128 -20.95 0.89 10.89
C CYS A 128 -20.02 0.72 12.09
N LYS A 129 -19.86 -0.51 12.53
CA LYS A 129 -18.94 -0.89 13.61
C LYS A 129 -17.58 -1.28 13.04
N ARG A 130 -16.58 -1.34 13.91
CA ARG A 130 -15.22 -1.72 13.53
C ARG A 130 -15.16 -3.09 12.86
N GLU A 131 -15.88 -4.06 13.39
CA GLU A 131 -15.92 -5.44 12.90
C GLU A 131 -16.66 -5.59 11.56
N ASP A 132 -17.43 -4.59 11.15
CA ASP A 132 -18.18 -4.60 9.89
C ASP A 132 -17.31 -4.34 8.67
N LEU A 133 -16.13 -3.72 8.88
CA LEU A 133 -15.23 -3.34 7.82
C LEU A 133 -13.81 -3.85 8.15
N ASP A 134 -13.51 -5.04 7.67
CA ASP A 134 -12.22 -5.71 7.73
C ASP A 134 -11.99 -6.45 6.42
N TRP A 135 -11.34 -5.77 5.46
CA TRP A 135 -11.10 -6.27 4.12
C TRP A 135 -9.62 -6.25 3.76
N VAL A 136 -9.27 -7.09 2.79
CA VAL A 136 -7.99 -7.00 2.09
C VAL A 136 -8.25 -6.94 0.59
N ILE A 137 -7.82 -5.88 -0.05
CA ILE A 137 -7.86 -5.75 -1.51
C ILE A 137 -6.52 -6.21 -2.07
N VAL A 138 -6.58 -7.23 -2.92
CA VAL A 138 -5.44 -7.74 -3.69
C VAL A 138 -5.56 -7.20 -5.11
N ARG A 139 -4.66 -6.29 -5.47
CA ARG A 139 -4.61 -5.58 -6.75
C ARG A 139 -3.55 -6.22 -7.65
N GLU A 140 -3.92 -6.59 -8.86
CA GLU A 140 -2.93 -6.84 -9.91
C GLU A 140 -2.17 -5.52 -10.19
N ASN A 141 -0.86 -5.54 -10.24
CA ASN A 141 -0.06 -4.32 -10.15
C ASN A 141 0.85 -4.05 -11.36
N SER A 142 0.72 -4.82 -12.44
CA SER A 142 1.64 -4.76 -13.59
C SER A 142 0.98 -4.74 -14.96
N GLU A 143 -0.27 -5.12 -15.06
CA GLU A 143 -1.04 -5.26 -16.31
C GLU A 143 -2.24 -4.29 -16.36
N GLY A 144 -3.17 -4.56 -17.25
CA GLY A 144 -4.36 -3.75 -17.48
C GLY A 144 -4.04 -2.45 -18.19
N GLU A 145 -4.69 -1.38 -17.77
CA GLU A 145 -4.55 -0.02 -18.29
C GLU A 145 -3.14 0.54 -18.01
N TYR A 146 -2.50 0.07 -16.94
CA TYR A 146 -1.13 0.46 -16.57
C TYR A 146 -0.04 -0.34 -17.32
N SER A 147 -0.41 -1.11 -18.34
CA SER A 147 0.57 -1.77 -19.23
C SER A 147 1.41 -0.78 -20.03
N GLY A 148 0.88 0.42 -20.30
CA GLY A 148 1.55 1.49 -21.04
C GLY A 148 1.53 1.27 -22.53
N GLN A 149 0.51 0.60 -23.05
CA GLN A 149 0.32 0.40 -24.49
C GLN A 149 -0.76 1.34 -24.99
N GLY A 150 -0.44 2.09 -26.02
CA GLY A 150 -1.33 3.09 -26.61
C GLY A 150 -0.56 4.16 -27.35
N GLY A 151 -1.21 5.25 -27.66
CA GLY A 151 -0.58 6.39 -28.32
C GLY A 151 -1.57 7.42 -28.77
N ILE A 152 -1.01 8.56 -29.25
CA ILE A 152 -1.78 9.66 -29.81
C ILE A 152 -1.34 9.87 -31.26
N SER A 153 -2.32 10.03 -32.15
CA SER A 153 -2.10 10.49 -33.52
C SER A 153 -2.78 11.84 -33.73
N HIS A 154 -2.20 12.70 -34.60
CA HIS A 154 -2.69 14.06 -34.89
C HIS A 154 -2.80 14.94 -33.63
N GLU A 155 -1.91 14.77 -32.66
CA GLU A 155 -1.94 15.37 -31.31
C GLU A 155 -2.20 16.87 -31.28
N HIS A 156 -1.72 17.62 -32.31
CA HIS A 156 -1.84 19.06 -32.36
C HIS A 156 -2.98 19.56 -33.26
N SER A 157 -3.98 18.73 -33.53
CA SER A 157 -5.11 19.08 -34.40
C SER A 157 -6.45 18.71 -33.76
N GLU A 158 -7.53 19.27 -34.34
CA GLU A 158 -8.90 18.87 -33.95
C GLU A 158 -9.24 17.41 -34.30
N HIS A 159 -8.38 16.75 -35.05
CA HIS A 159 -8.50 15.33 -35.43
C HIS A 159 -7.64 14.41 -34.52
N ALA A 160 -7.20 14.89 -33.36
CA ALA A 160 -6.43 14.08 -32.42
C ALA A 160 -7.18 12.80 -32.02
N VAL A 161 -6.48 11.67 -32.10
CA VAL A 161 -6.99 10.35 -31.66
C VAL A 161 -6.03 9.78 -30.64
N ALA A 162 -6.54 9.50 -29.44
CA ALA A 162 -5.81 8.82 -28.39
C ALA A 162 -6.33 7.39 -28.22
N THR A 163 -5.42 6.45 -28.02
CA THR A 163 -5.75 5.03 -27.73
C THR A 163 -5.04 4.59 -26.47
N GLU A 164 -5.75 3.88 -25.61
CA GLU A 164 -5.20 3.12 -24.48
C GLU A 164 -5.57 1.66 -24.63
N VAL A 165 -4.61 0.76 -24.48
CA VAL A 165 -4.81 -0.68 -24.64
C VAL A 165 -4.62 -1.37 -23.29
N SER A 166 -5.68 -1.93 -22.75
CA SER A 166 -5.61 -2.79 -21.56
C SER A 166 -5.10 -4.18 -21.94
N ILE A 167 -3.99 -4.59 -21.35
CA ILE A 167 -3.38 -5.91 -21.60
C ILE A 167 -3.61 -6.81 -20.39
N PHE A 168 -4.14 -8.01 -20.67
CA PHE A 168 -4.35 -9.06 -19.67
C PHE A 168 -3.77 -10.36 -20.19
N THR A 169 -2.77 -10.90 -19.51
CA THR A 169 -2.17 -12.19 -19.84
C THR A 169 -2.71 -13.28 -18.93
N GLN A 170 -2.82 -14.51 -19.44
CA GLN A 170 -3.24 -15.64 -18.61
C GLN A 170 -2.28 -15.85 -17.42
N VAL A 171 -0.97 -15.68 -17.64
CA VAL A 171 0.05 -15.83 -16.58
C VAL A 171 -0.10 -14.74 -15.53
N GLY A 172 -0.29 -13.47 -15.94
CA GLY A 172 -0.49 -12.34 -15.03
C GLY A 172 -1.77 -12.50 -14.19
N ILE A 173 -2.86 -12.94 -14.81
CA ILE A 173 -4.12 -13.21 -14.11
C ILE A 173 -3.94 -14.39 -13.14
N GLU A 174 -3.37 -15.50 -13.58
CA GLU A 174 -3.24 -16.69 -12.75
C GLU A 174 -2.40 -16.41 -11.49
N ARG A 175 -1.26 -15.74 -11.61
CA ARG A 175 -0.39 -15.44 -10.47
C ARG A 175 -1.06 -14.56 -9.41
N ILE A 176 -1.84 -13.53 -9.83
CA ILE A 176 -2.56 -12.69 -8.88
C ILE A 176 -3.74 -13.43 -8.24
N MET A 177 -4.44 -14.29 -9.00
CA MET A 177 -5.52 -15.11 -8.45
C MET A 177 -4.99 -16.07 -7.39
N ARG A 178 -3.89 -16.78 -7.64
CA ARG A 178 -3.28 -17.68 -6.65
C ARG A 178 -2.91 -16.93 -5.37
N PHE A 179 -2.27 -15.77 -5.49
CA PHE A 179 -1.95 -14.93 -4.34
C PHE A 179 -3.22 -14.50 -3.56
N ALA A 180 -4.27 -14.10 -4.26
CA ALA A 180 -5.54 -13.70 -3.63
C ALA A 180 -6.24 -14.88 -2.94
N PHE A 181 -6.22 -16.07 -3.52
CA PHE A 181 -6.74 -17.29 -2.89
C PHE A 181 -5.93 -17.69 -1.65
N ASP A 182 -4.61 -17.61 -1.69
CA ASP A 182 -3.76 -17.88 -0.52
C ASP A 182 -4.02 -16.85 0.60
N THR A 183 -4.19 -15.58 0.23
CA THR A 183 -4.59 -14.52 1.16
C THR A 183 -5.96 -14.83 1.80
N ALA A 184 -6.96 -15.15 0.99
CA ALA A 184 -8.29 -15.49 1.49
C ALA A 184 -8.26 -16.73 2.40
N ARG A 185 -7.49 -17.76 2.03
CA ARG A 185 -7.32 -18.99 2.82
C ARG A 185 -6.72 -18.74 4.20
N SER A 186 -5.83 -17.74 4.31
CA SER A 186 -5.19 -17.34 5.58
C SER A 186 -6.12 -16.56 6.51
N ARG A 187 -7.23 -16.01 6.01
CA ARG A 187 -8.20 -15.24 6.79
C ARG A 187 -9.30 -16.13 7.37
N PRO A 188 -9.86 -15.77 8.53
CA PRO A 188 -10.86 -16.64 9.24
C PRO A 188 -12.11 -16.94 8.40
N ARG A 189 -12.58 -15.98 7.57
CA ARG A 189 -13.80 -16.13 6.76
C ARG A 189 -13.60 -16.94 5.50
N LYS A 190 -12.36 -17.08 5.03
CA LYS A 190 -11.97 -17.82 3.83
C LYS A 190 -12.87 -17.49 2.62
N LYS A 191 -13.08 -16.21 2.38
CA LYS A 191 -13.94 -15.72 1.32
C LYS A 191 -13.18 -14.83 0.35
N LEU A 192 -13.33 -15.09 -0.95
CA LEU A 192 -12.72 -14.30 -2.02
C LEU A 192 -13.81 -13.78 -2.97
N THR A 193 -13.92 -12.46 -3.07
CA THR A 193 -14.77 -11.79 -4.06
C THR A 193 -13.92 -11.30 -5.23
N MET A 194 -14.18 -11.81 -6.42
CA MET A 194 -13.53 -11.38 -7.64
C MET A 194 -14.31 -10.24 -8.29
N VAL A 195 -13.61 -9.12 -8.57
CA VAL A 195 -14.16 -7.96 -9.25
C VAL A 195 -13.86 -8.02 -10.74
N THR A 196 -14.86 -7.74 -11.56
CA THR A 196 -14.77 -7.81 -13.02
C THR A 196 -15.63 -6.75 -13.71
N LYS A 197 -15.50 -6.59 -15.02
CA LYS A 197 -16.42 -5.87 -15.90
C LYS A 197 -16.65 -6.65 -17.19
N SER A 198 -16.75 -7.96 -17.09
CA SER A 198 -16.84 -8.89 -18.23
C SER A 198 -18.10 -8.74 -19.09
N ASN A 199 -19.13 -8.04 -18.58
CA ASN A 199 -20.31 -7.66 -19.37
C ASN A 199 -20.02 -6.55 -20.39
N ALA A 200 -18.95 -5.76 -20.20
CA ALA A 200 -18.53 -4.68 -21.08
C ALA A 200 -17.19 -4.97 -21.78
N GLN A 201 -16.20 -5.40 -21.04
CA GLN A 201 -14.85 -5.74 -21.53
C GLN A 201 -14.80 -7.24 -21.90
N ARG A 202 -15.38 -7.56 -23.05
CA ARG A 202 -15.70 -8.94 -23.44
C ARG A 202 -14.50 -9.85 -23.76
N HIS A 203 -13.28 -9.35 -23.81
CA HIS A 203 -12.07 -10.13 -24.05
C HIS A 203 -11.24 -10.27 -22.77
N GLY A 204 -10.64 -9.20 -22.30
CA GLY A 204 -9.75 -9.21 -21.12
C GLY A 204 -10.46 -9.67 -19.85
N MET A 205 -11.65 -9.10 -19.56
CA MET A 205 -12.38 -9.47 -18.35
C MET A 205 -13.08 -10.83 -18.44
N VAL A 206 -13.40 -11.31 -19.62
CA VAL A 206 -13.89 -12.71 -19.79
C VAL A 206 -12.75 -13.69 -19.55
N LEU A 207 -11.52 -13.37 -19.99
CA LEU A 207 -10.34 -14.17 -19.65
C LEU A 207 -10.07 -14.15 -18.13
N TRP A 208 -10.19 -12.97 -17.49
CA TRP A 208 -10.09 -12.78 -16.04
C TRP A 208 -11.05 -13.71 -15.28
N ASP A 209 -12.33 -13.69 -15.64
CA ASP A 209 -13.37 -14.57 -15.08
C ASP A 209 -13.00 -16.06 -15.25
N LYS A 210 -12.59 -16.46 -16.46
CA LYS A 210 -12.24 -17.83 -16.79
C LYS A 210 -11.09 -18.35 -15.93
N VAL A 211 -10.02 -17.57 -15.80
CA VAL A 211 -8.85 -17.97 -15.03
C VAL A 211 -9.17 -18.02 -13.53
N PHE A 212 -9.99 -17.08 -13.02
CA PHE A 212 -10.46 -17.12 -11.65
C PHE A 212 -11.14 -18.45 -11.31
N TYR A 213 -12.13 -18.87 -12.11
CA TYR A 213 -12.83 -20.13 -11.88
C TYR A 213 -11.97 -21.37 -12.13
N GLN A 214 -10.94 -21.24 -12.95
CA GLN A 214 -9.96 -22.30 -13.13
C GLN A 214 -9.10 -22.48 -11.87
N VAL A 215 -8.56 -21.40 -11.32
CA VAL A 215 -7.75 -21.41 -10.10
C VAL A 215 -8.58 -21.81 -8.88
N ALA A 216 -9.85 -21.40 -8.80
CA ALA A 216 -10.75 -21.74 -7.69
C ALA A 216 -10.87 -23.25 -7.44
N LYS A 217 -10.68 -24.08 -8.46
CA LYS A 217 -10.71 -25.55 -8.33
C LYS A 217 -9.60 -26.08 -7.41
N ASP A 218 -8.47 -25.38 -7.31
CA ASP A 218 -7.35 -25.74 -6.46
C ASP A 218 -7.55 -25.29 -5.00
N TYR A 219 -8.64 -24.52 -4.72
CA TYR A 219 -8.95 -23.93 -3.42
C TYR A 219 -10.39 -24.24 -2.96
N PRO A 220 -10.77 -25.51 -2.83
CA PRO A 220 -12.15 -25.90 -2.51
C PRO A 220 -12.61 -25.46 -1.10
N ASP A 221 -11.68 -25.05 -0.25
CA ASP A 221 -11.93 -24.54 1.10
C ASP A 221 -12.16 -23.02 1.15
N VAL A 222 -12.05 -22.30 0.02
CA VAL A 222 -12.29 -20.85 -0.09
C VAL A 222 -13.65 -20.62 -0.77
N SER A 223 -14.55 -19.92 -0.09
CA SER A 223 -15.83 -19.49 -0.67
C SER A 223 -15.60 -18.34 -1.64
N THR A 224 -16.21 -18.44 -2.81
CA THR A 224 -16.00 -17.46 -3.89
C THR A 224 -17.30 -16.82 -4.37
N ASP A 225 -17.25 -15.54 -4.71
CA ASP A 225 -18.29 -14.87 -5.48
C ASP A 225 -17.67 -13.90 -6.51
N LYS A 226 -18.50 -13.43 -7.44
CA LYS A 226 -18.14 -12.49 -8.50
C LYS A 226 -19.03 -11.26 -8.46
N MET A 227 -18.41 -10.08 -8.57
CA MET A 227 -19.12 -8.80 -8.66
C MET A 227 -18.66 -7.99 -9.87
N LEU A 228 -19.59 -7.34 -10.56
CA LEU A 228 -19.25 -6.26 -11.47
C LEU A 228 -18.75 -5.05 -10.67
N VAL A 229 -17.76 -4.32 -11.18
CA VAL A 229 -17.08 -3.24 -10.42
C VAL A 229 -18.05 -2.16 -9.92
N ASP A 230 -19.04 -1.79 -10.74
CA ASP A 230 -20.10 -0.85 -10.36
C ASP A 230 -20.98 -1.39 -9.22
N ALA A 231 -21.42 -2.65 -9.32
CA ALA A 231 -22.15 -3.30 -8.24
C ALA A 231 -21.29 -3.49 -6.98
N MET A 232 -19.97 -3.63 -7.14
CA MET A 232 -19.04 -3.72 -6.00
C MET A 232 -19.00 -2.43 -5.21
N THR A 233 -19.01 -1.26 -5.85
CA THR A 233 -19.06 0.03 -5.13
C THR A 233 -20.32 0.15 -4.27
N VAL A 234 -21.46 -0.28 -4.80
CA VAL A 234 -22.74 -0.34 -4.04
C VAL A 234 -22.63 -1.29 -2.86
N ARG A 235 -22.06 -2.50 -3.07
CA ARG A 235 -21.91 -3.52 -2.02
C ARG A 235 -20.97 -3.06 -0.90
N MET A 236 -19.90 -2.36 -1.22
CA MET A 236 -18.95 -1.80 -0.22
C MET A 236 -19.66 -0.83 0.73
N VAL A 237 -20.64 -0.07 0.24
CA VAL A 237 -21.40 0.91 1.02
C VAL A 237 -22.55 0.25 1.79
N LEU A 238 -23.36 -0.58 1.12
CA LEU A 238 -24.60 -1.10 1.69
C LEU A 238 -24.42 -2.42 2.49
N HIS A 239 -23.41 -3.22 2.15
CA HIS A 239 -23.21 -4.54 2.73
C HIS A 239 -21.73 -4.82 3.04
N PRO A 240 -21.03 -3.92 3.84
CA PRO A 240 -19.62 -4.03 4.12
C PRO A 240 -19.24 -5.37 4.77
N THR A 241 -20.05 -5.89 5.67
CA THR A 241 -19.84 -7.17 6.38
C THR A 241 -19.77 -8.39 5.47
N SER A 242 -20.30 -8.27 4.25
CA SER A 242 -20.31 -9.37 3.28
C SER A 242 -18.98 -9.59 2.56
N LEU A 243 -18.01 -8.67 2.74
CA LEU A 243 -16.72 -8.66 2.08
C LEU A 243 -15.60 -9.14 3.02
N ASP A 244 -14.58 -9.79 2.46
CA ASP A 244 -13.39 -10.28 3.18
C ASP A 244 -12.12 -10.03 2.36
N THR A 245 -11.73 -10.93 1.47
CA THR A 245 -10.68 -10.71 0.50
C THR A 245 -11.31 -10.36 -0.84
N ILE A 246 -10.74 -9.36 -1.50
CA ILE A 246 -11.22 -8.85 -2.79
C ILE A 246 -10.05 -8.89 -3.76
N VAL A 247 -10.24 -9.50 -4.94
CA VAL A 247 -9.25 -9.44 -6.02
C VAL A 247 -9.79 -8.63 -7.19
N ALA A 248 -8.99 -7.70 -7.69
CA ALA A 248 -9.37 -6.85 -8.82
C ALA A 248 -8.16 -6.54 -9.71
N THR A 249 -8.46 -6.12 -10.95
CA THR A 249 -7.47 -5.59 -11.88
C THR A 249 -6.84 -4.31 -11.35
N ASN A 250 -5.77 -3.88 -11.97
CA ASN A 250 -5.00 -2.70 -11.56
C ASN A 250 -5.91 -1.47 -11.38
N LEU A 251 -6.63 -1.06 -12.42
CA LEU A 251 -7.50 0.12 -12.38
C LEU A 251 -8.71 -0.06 -11.43
N HIS A 252 -9.37 -1.21 -11.50
CA HIS A 252 -10.53 -1.43 -10.63
C HIS A 252 -10.16 -1.41 -9.15
N ALA A 253 -9.04 -2.05 -8.77
CA ALA A 253 -8.59 -2.08 -7.40
C ALA A 253 -8.12 -0.70 -6.90
N ASP A 254 -7.52 0.12 -7.78
CA ASP A 254 -7.13 1.49 -7.45
C ASP A 254 -8.35 2.30 -7.00
N ILE A 255 -9.40 2.33 -7.82
CA ILE A 255 -10.63 3.05 -7.51
C ILE A 255 -11.31 2.50 -6.24
N LEU A 256 -11.42 1.16 -6.14
CA LEU A 256 -12.10 0.53 -5.01
C LEU A 256 -11.36 0.69 -3.68
N SER A 257 -10.03 0.76 -3.69
CA SER A 257 -9.27 0.94 -2.46
C SER A 257 -9.33 2.35 -1.91
N ASP A 258 -9.48 3.37 -2.75
CA ASP A 258 -9.71 4.74 -2.30
C ASP A 258 -11.10 4.87 -1.67
N LEU A 259 -12.11 4.23 -2.27
CA LEU A 259 -13.42 4.11 -1.65
C LEU A 259 -13.33 3.37 -0.30
N ALA A 260 -12.60 2.25 -0.23
CA ALA A 260 -12.42 1.49 1.01
C ALA A 260 -11.74 2.33 2.11
N ALA A 261 -10.72 3.11 1.75
CA ALA A 261 -10.05 4.03 2.67
C ALA A 261 -11.00 5.11 3.19
N ALA A 262 -11.78 5.73 2.32
CA ALA A 262 -12.80 6.70 2.72
C ALA A 262 -13.82 6.07 3.69
N LEU A 263 -14.28 4.85 3.40
CA LEU A 263 -15.22 4.11 4.25
C LEU A 263 -14.60 3.70 5.60
N SER A 264 -13.28 3.56 5.70
CA SER A 264 -12.58 3.29 6.97
C SER A 264 -12.34 4.54 7.82
N GLY A 265 -12.65 5.73 7.29
CA GLY A 265 -12.62 7.00 7.99
C GLY A 265 -11.69 8.07 7.42
N SER A 266 -10.59 7.69 6.78
CA SER A 266 -9.66 8.63 6.11
C SER A 266 -8.74 7.88 5.15
N ILE A 267 -8.42 8.49 4.01
CA ILE A 267 -7.36 8.01 3.13
C ILE A 267 -5.97 8.09 3.80
N GLY A 268 -5.81 8.98 4.78
CA GLY A 268 -4.57 9.18 5.53
C GLY A 268 -4.18 8.01 6.44
N ILE A 269 -5.03 6.99 6.61
CA ILE A 269 -4.70 5.80 7.41
C ILE A 269 -4.40 4.56 6.56
N ALA A 270 -4.62 4.61 5.26
CA ALA A 270 -4.61 3.44 4.41
C ALA A 270 -3.20 3.08 3.90
N PRO A 271 -2.74 1.84 4.17
CA PRO A 271 -1.45 1.34 3.73
C PRO A 271 -1.50 0.69 2.36
N SER A 272 -0.34 0.49 1.77
CA SER A 272 -0.16 -0.25 0.53
C SER A 272 1.19 -1.00 0.52
N SER A 273 1.17 -2.23 0.03
CA SER A 273 2.35 -3.08 -0.12
C SER A 273 2.47 -3.55 -1.56
N ASN A 274 3.53 -3.14 -2.26
CA ASN A 274 3.85 -3.60 -3.61
C ASN A 274 4.86 -4.75 -3.49
N LEU A 275 4.44 -5.96 -3.78
CA LEU A 275 5.18 -7.17 -3.44
C LEU A 275 5.70 -7.91 -4.67
N ASP A 276 6.95 -8.35 -4.58
CA ASP A 276 7.46 -9.49 -5.33
C ASP A 276 7.35 -10.75 -4.45
N PRO A 277 6.30 -11.57 -4.59
CA PRO A 277 6.13 -12.76 -3.77
C PRO A 277 7.22 -13.79 -3.91
N THR A 278 8.03 -13.72 -4.97
CA THR A 278 9.20 -14.59 -5.16
C THR A 278 10.38 -14.21 -4.26
N ARG A 279 10.34 -13.04 -3.63
CA ARG A 279 11.40 -12.51 -2.77
C ARG A 279 12.76 -12.32 -3.47
N LYS A 280 12.80 -12.29 -4.79
CA LYS A 280 14.04 -12.10 -5.56
C LYS A 280 14.41 -10.63 -5.70
N ASN A 281 13.43 -9.75 -5.59
CA ASN A 281 13.62 -8.31 -5.67
C ASN A 281 13.03 -7.64 -4.43
N PRO A 282 13.51 -6.43 -4.06
CA PRO A 282 12.91 -5.68 -2.96
C PRO A 282 11.46 -5.34 -3.26
N SER A 283 10.60 -5.51 -2.26
CA SER A 283 9.21 -5.05 -2.26
C SER A 283 9.12 -3.62 -1.76
N MET A 284 8.09 -2.87 -2.14
CA MET A 284 7.92 -1.47 -1.82
C MET A 284 6.66 -1.23 -0.98
N PHE A 285 6.79 -0.43 0.07
CA PHE A 285 5.73 -0.12 1.03
C PHE A 285 5.49 1.39 1.06
N GLU A 286 4.24 1.80 0.92
CA GLU A 286 3.83 3.20 0.80
C GLU A 286 2.39 3.39 1.29
N PRO A 287 1.97 4.56 1.80
CA PRO A 287 0.56 4.86 1.95
C PRO A 287 -0.12 5.00 0.58
N ILE A 288 -1.46 4.85 0.51
CA ILE A 288 -2.17 4.97 -0.76
C ILE A 288 -2.43 6.42 -1.20
N HIS A 289 -2.40 7.37 -0.26
CA HIS A 289 -2.63 8.79 -0.56
C HIS A 289 -1.48 9.41 -1.35
N GLY A 290 -1.76 10.47 -2.09
CA GLY A 290 -0.77 11.24 -2.86
C GLY A 290 0.04 12.21 -1.99
N SER A 291 0.74 13.11 -2.67
CA SER A 291 1.67 14.10 -2.09
C SER A 291 1.02 15.26 -1.35
N ALA A 292 -0.28 15.54 -1.57
CA ALA A 292 -1.05 16.62 -0.93
C ALA A 292 -0.26 17.95 -0.80
N PRO A 293 0.12 18.58 -1.93
CA PRO A 293 1.00 19.75 -1.94
C PRO A 293 0.46 20.93 -1.14
N ASP A 294 -0.85 21.03 -1.01
CA ASP A 294 -1.55 22.07 -0.27
C ASP A 294 -1.27 22.06 1.24
N ILE A 295 -0.90 20.92 1.81
CA ILE A 295 -0.58 20.76 3.22
C ILE A 295 0.89 20.38 3.48
N ALA A 296 1.70 20.27 2.45
CA ALA A 296 3.12 19.92 2.56
C ALA A 296 3.89 20.90 3.45
N GLY A 297 4.74 20.37 4.35
CA GLY A 297 5.57 21.16 5.27
C GLY A 297 4.80 21.92 6.35
N LYS A 298 3.47 21.77 6.44
CA LYS A 298 2.67 22.40 7.50
C LYS A 298 2.60 21.58 8.78
N GLY A 299 3.18 20.38 8.79
CA GLY A 299 3.19 19.48 9.94
C GLY A 299 1.83 18.93 10.35
N ILE A 300 0.83 18.96 9.46
CA ILE A 300 -0.55 18.54 9.76
C ILE A 300 -0.97 17.26 9.04
N ALA A 301 -0.11 16.68 8.22
CA ALA A 301 -0.35 15.42 7.53
C ALA A 301 -0.56 14.28 8.53
N ASN A 302 -1.52 13.39 8.23
CA ASN A 302 -1.76 12.20 9.03
C ASN A 302 -0.66 11.15 8.74
N PRO A 303 0.19 10.74 9.71
CA PRO A 303 1.26 9.80 9.45
C PRO A 303 0.84 8.33 9.61
N ILE A 304 -0.42 8.05 9.98
CA ILE A 304 -0.88 6.69 10.32
C ILE A 304 -0.80 5.74 9.12
N GLY A 305 -1.15 6.18 7.92
CA GLY A 305 -1.02 5.38 6.70
C GLY A 305 0.43 4.96 6.45
N ALA A 306 1.37 5.87 6.67
CA ALA A 306 2.80 5.58 6.61
C ALA A 306 3.23 4.59 7.72
N PHE A 307 2.76 4.75 8.96
CA PHE A 307 3.08 3.82 10.05
C PHE A 307 2.51 2.42 9.81
N TRP A 308 1.30 2.33 9.26
CA TRP A 308 0.72 1.03 8.90
C TRP A 308 1.48 0.39 7.75
N SER A 309 1.87 1.15 6.73
CA SER A 309 2.75 0.67 5.65
C SER A 309 4.10 0.19 6.19
N ALA A 310 4.64 0.88 7.20
CA ALA A 310 5.85 0.45 7.91
C ALA A 310 5.63 -0.87 8.67
N ALA A 311 4.47 -1.06 9.32
CA ALA A 311 4.14 -2.32 9.97
C ALA A 311 4.05 -3.49 8.96
N GLU A 312 3.44 -3.26 7.80
CA GLU A 312 3.42 -4.26 6.72
C GLU A 312 4.84 -4.57 6.20
N MET A 313 5.71 -3.57 6.08
CA MET A 313 7.12 -3.75 5.75
C MET A 313 7.86 -4.62 6.79
N VAL A 314 7.68 -4.31 8.06
CA VAL A 314 8.30 -5.04 9.18
C VAL A 314 7.83 -6.50 9.17
N ARG A 315 6.54 -6.75 8.96
CA ARG A 315 5.98 -8.09 8.79
C ARG A 315 6.58 -8.82 7.59
N TRP A 316 6.72 -8.13 6.47
CA TRP A 316 7.35 -8.69 5.26
C TRP A 316 8.80 -9.08 5.48
N LEU A 317 9.54 -8.36 6.30
CA LEU A 317 10.92 -8.67 6.69
C LEU A 317 11.04 -9.88 7.65
N GLY A 318 9.90 -10.40 8.11
CA GLY A 318 9.84 -11.56 9.02
C GLY A 318 9.75 -11.20 10.49
N GLU A 319 9.72 -9.93 10.84
CA GLU A 319 9.63 -9.42 12.21
C GLU A 319 8.15 -9.28 12.64
N THR A 320 7.43 -10.41 12.68
CA THR A 320 5.96 -10.44 12.85
C THR A 320 5.52 -9.86 14.19
N GLU A 321 6.19 -10.21 15.28
CA GLU A 321 5.85 -9.69 16.62
C GLU A 321 6.04 -8.17 16.72
N ALA A 322 7.10 -7.66 16.09
CA ALA A 322 7.35 -6.22 16.02
C ALA A 322 6.27 -5.50 15.20
N ALA A 323 5.84 -6.09 14.09
CA ALA A 323 4.76 -5.56 13.26
C ALA A 323 3.42 -5.53 14.00
N ASP A 324 3.08 -6.62 14.71
CA ASP A 324 1.86 -6.69 15.53
C ASP A 324 1.88 -5.67 16.67
N GLY A 325 3.04 -5.49 17.30
CA GLY A 325 3.24 -4.49 18.33
C GLY A 325 3.12 -3.06 17.81
N LEU A 326 3.66 -2.76 16.64
CA LEU A 326 3.50 -1.46 16.01
C LEU A 326 2.02 -1.17 15.69
N MET A 327 1.30 -2.15 15.13
CA MET A 327 -0.15 -2.01 14.88
C MET A 327 -0.94 -1.86 16.18
N LYS A 328 -0.51 -2.52 17.26
CA LYS A 328 -1.11 -2.35 18.59
C LYS A 328 -0.87 -0.93 19.13
N ALA A 329 0.34 -0.38 18.97
CA ALA A 329 0.65 0.99 19.38
C ALA A 329 -0.21 2.00 18.62
N ILE A 330 -0.32 1.88 17.29
CA ILE A 330 -1.20 2.71 16.45
C ILE A 330 -2.64 2.64 16.97
N SER A 331 -3.15 1.43 17.21
CA SER A 331 -4.51 1.21 17.69
C SER A 331 -4.77 1.83 19.07
N ASN A 332 -3.82 1.72 19.99
CA ASN A 332 -3.93 2.32 21.33
C ASN A 332 -3.95 3.85 21.28
N VAL A 333 -3.08 4.43 20.43
CA VAL A 333 -2.96 5.88 20.25
C VAL A 333 -4.24 6.46 19.65
N THR A 334 -4.79 5.84 18.61
CA THR A 334 -6.05 6.29 18.00
C THR A 334 -7.24 6.11 18.95
N ALA A 335 -7.29 5.00 19.70
CA ALA A 335 -8.30 4.75 20.73
C ALA A 335 -8.27 5.80 21.84
N ALA A 336 -7.08 6.27 22.23
CA ALA A 336 -6.90 7.35 23.20
C ALA A 336 -7.30 8.74 22.67
N GLY A 337 -7.71 8.85 21.40
CA GLY A 337 -8.14 10.10 20.78
C GLY A 337 -7.00 10.97 20.24
N VAL A 338 -5.76 10.47 20.26
CA VAL A 338 -4.58 11.17 19.69
C VAL A 338 -4.59 10.98 18.17
N LYS A 339 -5.15 11.94 17.45
CA LYS A 339 -5.45 11.85 16.01
C LYS A 339 -5.31 13.22 15.36
N THR A 340 -5.01 13.19 14.06
CA THR A 340 -5.01 14.37 13.20
C THR A 340 -6.43 14.83 12.83
N LYS A 341 -6.51 16.00 12.23
CA LYS A 341 -7.77 16.69 11.93
C LYS A 341 -8.69 15.90 10.99
N ASP A 342 -8.15 15.20 10.02
CA ASP A 342 -8.89 14.34 9.06
C ASP A 342 -9.65 13.20 9.76
N LEU A 343 -9.17 12.75 10.93
CA LEU A 343 -9.84 11.78 11.79
C LEU A 343 -10.68 12.41 12.92
N GLY A 344 -10.90 13.73 12.85
CA GLY A 344 -11.64 14.47 13.88
C GLY A 344 -10.85 14.71 15.17
N GLY A 345 -9.52 14.62 15.13
CA GLY A 345 -8.63 14.97 16.23
C GLY A 345 -8.12 16.41 16.14
N SER A 346 -7.17 16.75 17.01
CA SER A 346 -6.55 18.08 17.08
C SER A 346 -5.01 18.03 17.00
N GLU A 347 -4.45 16.82 16.91
CA GLU A 347 -3.01 16.65 16.89
C GLU A 347 -2.41 16.95 15.51
N ASP A 348 -1.13 17.31 15.53
CA ASP A 348 -0.29 17.45 14.35
C ASP A 348 0.48 16.14 14.05
N THR A 349 1.19 16.10 12.95
CA THR A 349 2.02 14.94 12.53
C THR A 349 3.00 14.53 13.64
N LYS A 350 3.64 15.53 14.29
CA LYS A 350 4.63 15.30 15.34
C LYS A 350 3.99 14.78 16.63
N GLY A 351 2.82 15.28 17.01
CA GLY A 351 2.06 14.83 18.18
C GLY A 351 1.68 13.36 18.08
N VAL A 352 1.11 12.94 16.93
CA VAL A 352 0.77 11.54 16.66
C VAL A 352 2.05 10.68 16.66
N THR A 353 3.14 11.12 16.02
CA THR A 353 4.41 10.39 15.99
C THR A 353 4.98 10.17 17.40
N ASN A 354 5.00 11.23 18.22
CA ASN A 354 5.46 11.15 19.61
C ASN A 354 4.64 10.15 20.43
N ALA A 355 3.31 10.16 20.24
CA ALA A 355 2.41 9.27 20.97
C ALA A 355 2.65 7.80 20.58
N VAL A 356 2.85 7.51 19.30
CA VAL A 356 3.16 6.14 18.82
C VAL A 356 4.51 5.68 19.36
N CYS A 357 5.56 6.52 19.31
CA CYS A 357 6.87 6.17 19.91
C CYS A 357 6.76 5.83 21.40
N LYS A 358 6.08 6.68 22.18
CA LYS A 358 5.85 6.42 23.61
C LYS A 358 5.07 5.15 23.89
N GLU A 359 4.07 4.84 23.06
CA GLU A 359 3.29 3.60 23.22
C GLU A 359 4.12 2.36 22.86
N ILE A 360 5.03 2.45 21.89
CA ILE A 360 6.02 1.39 21.59
C ILE A 360 6.92 1.17 22.81
N GLU A 361 7.49 2.23 23.37
CA GLU A 361 8.34 2.16 24.56
C GLU A 361 7.60 1.51 25.74
N LYS A 362 6.32 1.82 25.94
CA LYS A 362 5.47 1.24 26.97
C LYS A 362 5.17 -0.24 26.72
N LEU A 363 4.88 -0.62 25.46
CA LEU A 363 4.52 -2.02 25.12
C LEU A 363 5.71 -2.97 25.22
N PHE A 364 6.91 -2.50 24.90
CA PHE A 364 8.10 -3.35 24.81
C PHE A 364 9.21 -2.97 25.82
N GLY A 365 9.17 -1.77 26.42
CA GLY A 365 10.17 -1.29 27.39
C GLY A 365 9.94 -1.71 28.84
N GLY A 366 8.85 -2.44 29.14
CA GLY A 366 8.46 -2.86 30.50
C GLY A 366 9.09 -4.17 30.99
N GLY A 367 10.31 -4.47 30.58
CA GLY A 367 11.06 -5.66 30.97
C GLY A 367 12.33 -5.33 31.78
N GLU A 368 12.20 -4.53 32.87
CA GLU A 368 13.21 -4.49 33.96
C GLU A 368 12.56 -4.93 35.26
#